data_87c2bdd8a8a12bfb8617ae70816ba086
#
_entry.id   87c2bdd8a8a12bfb8617ae70816ba086
#
_cell.length_a   1.000
_cell.length_b   1.000
_cell.length_c   1.000
_cell.angle_alpha   90.00
_cell.angle_beta   90.00
_cell.angle_gamma   90.00
#
_symmetry.space_group_name_H-M   'P 1'
#
loop_
_entity.id
_entity.type
_entity.pdbx_description
1 polymer ?
#
loop_
_entity_poly.entity_id
_entity_poly.type
_entity_poly.pdbx_seq_one_letter_code
_entity_poly.pdbx_strand_id
1 'polypeptide(L)'
;MLAACTNDNPAMMRLNSESGMLLRGTDFGNATMNNTMILSGEKSYAINLANRFAAETITQVNFAFDSTALDAGARTALREQANWIRQFPEVTFRVFGHADAPGSNAYNKRLGLQRARAVVNFLVRNGVSRSRLEAVSSLGETQPLVPTQERERRNRRAVTEVSGFVKSHPAVLDGKYAQIVYRDYVESAQARTGLTGIEGSDLATSE
;
A
#
# COMPACT_ATOMS: atom_id res chain seq x y z
N MET A 1 17.11 43.55 -35.36
CA MET A 1 15.70 43.14 -35.25
C MET A 1 15.61 41.70 -35.67
N LEU A 2 15.43 40.80 -34.70
CA LEU A 2 15.23 39.35 -34.95
C LEU A 2 13.72 39.14 -34.98
N ALA A 3 13.18 38.78 -36.13
CA ALA A 3 11.80 38.40 -36.29
C ALA A 3 11.62 36.98 -35.74
N ALA A 4 10.84 36.85 -34.67
CA ALA A 4 10.39 35.56 -34.18
C ALA A 4 9.37 35.03 -35.19
N CYS A 5 9.70 33.88 -35.83
CA CYS A 5 8.74 33.14 -36.65
C CYS A 5 7.70 32.51 -35.69
N THR A 6 6.53 33.13 -35.61
CA THR A 6 5.34 32.49 -35.03
C THR A 6 4.90 31.42 -36.04
N ASN A 7 4.94 30.18 -35.63
CA ASN A 7 4.63 29.02 -36.48
C ASN A 7 3.11 28.75 -36.38
N ASP A 8 2.30 29.72 -36.89
CA ASP A 8 0.83 29.66 -36.93
C ASP A 8 0.30 28.92 -38.16
N ASN A 9 0.98 27.91 -38.61
CA ASN A 9 0.50 27.09 -39.72
C ASN A 9 -0.54 26.10 -39.22
N PRO A 10 -1.81 26.22 -39.67
CA PRO A 10 -2.89 25.32 -39.20
C PRO A 10 -2.68 23.85 -39.56
N ALA A 11 -1.88 23.54 -40.57
CA ALA A 11 -1.48 22.19 -40.88
C ALA A 11 -0.52 21.58 -39.83
N MET A 12 0.42 22.38 -39.30
CA MET A 12 1.30 21.97 -38.20
C MET A 12 0.54 21.83 -36.87
N MET A 13 -0.48 22.66 -36.62
CA MET A 13 -1.34 22.51 -35.46
C MET A 13 -2.14 21.20 -35.50
N ARG A 14 -2.64 20.80 -36.68
CA ARG A 14 -3.33 19.52 -36.85
C ARG A 14 -2.37 18.33 -36.66
N LEU A 15 -1.19 18.36 -37.25
CA LEU A 15 -0.17 17.32 -37.08
C LEU A 15 0.26 17.16 -35.61
N ASN A 16 0.43 18.27 -34.91
CA ASN A 16 0.75 18.25 -33.48
C ASN A 16 -0.42 17.77 -32.61
N SER A 17 -1.68 18.03 -33.01
CA SER A 17 -2.85 17.54 -32.31
C SER A 17 -3.05 16.02 -32.50
N GLU A 18 -2.79 15.52 -33.71
CA GLU A 18 -2.85 14.10 -34.03
C GLU A 18 -1.68 13.31 -33.43
N SER A 19 -0.51 13.94 -33.23
CA SER A 19 0.64 13.31 -32.60
C SER A 19 0.58 13.18 -31.07
N GLY A 20 -0.55 13.54 -30.46
CA GLY A 20 -0.75 13.42 -29.01
C GLY A 20 -0.08 14.51 -28.16
N MET A 21 0.54 15.50 -28.78
CA MET A 21 1.28 16.57 -28.09
C MET A 21 0.36 17.59 -27.37
N LEU A 22 -0.95 17.55 -27.64
CA LEU A 22 -1.96 18.39 -27.02
C LEU A 22 -2.92 17.65 -26.08
N LEU A 23 -2.57 16.45 -25.64
CA LEU A 23 -3.32 15.77 -24.58
C LEU A 23 -3.04 16.44 -23.23
N ARG A 24 -3.48 17.70 -23.11
CA ARG A 24 -3.59 18.38 -21.83
C ARG A 24 -4.65 17.65 -21.02
N GLY A 25 -4.23 16.85 -20.05
CA GLY A 25 -5.12 16.25 -19.07
C GLY A 25 -5.34 14.73 -19.20
N THR A 26 -4.59 14.04 -20.03
CA THR A 26 -4.57 12.58 -20.03
C THR A 26 -3.35 12.05 -19.30
N ASP A 27 -3.56 11.02 -18.52
CA ASP A 27 -2.59 10.38 -17.62
C ASP A 27 -1.34 9.78 -18.30
N PHE A 28 -1.14 9.95 -19.62
CA PHE A 28 0.01 9.43 -20.36
C PHE A 28 1.36 10.01 -19.89
N GLY A 29 1.38 11.23 -19.35
CA GLY A 29 2.55 11.83 -18.72
C GLY A 29 2.87 11.25 -17.33
N ASN A 30 1.90 10.59 -16.70
CA ASN A 30 2.02 10.16 -15.32
C ASN A 30 3.02 9.03 -15.11
N ALA A 31 3.20 8.12 -16.09
CA ALA A 31 4.16 7.03 -15.95
C ALA A 31 5.60 7.55 -15.89
N THR A 32 5.99 8.43 -16.81
CA THR A 32 7.34 9.04 -16.82
C THR A 32 7.55 9.95 -15.61
N MET A 33 6.54 10.76 -15.27
CA MET A 33 6.59 11.64 -14.10
C MET A 33 6.63 10.84 -12.79
N ASN A 34 5.84 9.76 -12.68
CA ASN A 34 5.89 8.85 -11.55
C ASN A 34 7.26 8.20 -11.41
N ASN A 35 7.87 7.72 -12.50
CA ASN A 35 9.20 7.13 -12.48
C ASN A 35 10.26 8.15 -12.06
N THR A 36 10.19 9.37 -12.56
CA THR A 36 11.08 10.46 -12.17
C THR A 36 10.92 10.79 -10.69
N MET A 37 9.69 10.88 -10.19
CA MET A 37 9.41 11.14 -8.78
C MET A 37 9.84 9.99 -7.87
N ILE A 38 9.73 8.72 -8.30
CA ILE A 38 10.22 7.56 -7.56
C ILE A 38 11.75 7.58 -7.51
N LEU A 39 12.41 7.83 -8.64
CA LEU A 39 13.87 7.89 -8.76
C LEU A 39 14.47 9.08 -8.03
N SER A 40 13.79 10.23 -8.01
CA SER A 40 14.20 11.44 -7.28
C SER A 40 13.89 11.39 -5.79
N GLY A 41 13.13 10.40 -5.33
CA GLY A 41 12.66 10.31 -3.94
C GLY A 41 11.55 11.32 -3.58
N GLU A 42 11.06 12.09 -4.53
CA GLU A 42 10.01 13.10 -4.32
C GLU A 42 8.64 12.46 -4.05
N LYS A 43 8.40 11.27 -4.62
CA LYS A 43 7.18 10.50 -4.34
C LYS A 43 7.48 9.39 -3.36
N SER A 44 6.87 9.43 -2.20
CA SER A 44 7.01 8.38 -1.19
C SER A 44 6.19 7.14 -1.58
N TYR A 45 6.77 6.28 -2.44
CA TYR A 45 6.17 5.03 -2.87
C TYR A 45 5.84 4.11 -1.68
N ALA A 46 6.67 4.12 -0.64
CA ALA A 46 6.41 3.39 0.60
C ALA A 46 5.10 3.82 1.26
N ILE A 47 4.79 5.12 1.26
CA ILE A 47 3.51 5.63 1.81
C ILE A 47 2.34 5.13 0.98
N ASN A 48 2.46 5.12 -0.35
CA ASN A 48 1.41 4.61 -1.23
C ASN A 48 1.17 3.12 -0.99
N LEU A 49 2.23 2.31 -0.85
CA LEU A 49 2.09 0.88 -0.54
C LEU A 49 1.54 0.63 0.87
N ALA A 50 1.91 1.45 1.85
CA ALA A 50 1.33 1.36 3.20
C ALA A 50 -0.17 1.67 3.19
N ASN A 51 -0.58 2.72 2.47
CA ASN A 51 -1.98 3.08 2.31
C ASN A 51 -2.76 1.98 1.55
N ARG A 52 -2.17 1.44 0.50
CA ARG A 52 -2.73 0.35 -0.28
C ARG A 52 -2.88 -0.92 0.57
N PHE A 53 -1.87 -1.28 1.35
CA PHE A 53 -1.95 -2.39 2.30
C PHE A 53 -3.11 -2.22 3.29
N ALA A 54 -3.25 -1.01 3.87
CA ALA A 54 -4.32 -0.70 4.81
C ALA A 54 -5.71 -0.70 4.17
N ALA A 55 -5.82 -0.40 2.87
CA ALA A 55 -7.09 -0.41 2.14
C ALA A 55 -7.49 -1.82 1.65
N GLU A 56 -6.51 -2.66 1.28
CA GLU A 56 -6.75 -3.96 0.67
C GLU A 56 -6.75 -5.13 1.67
N THR A 57 -6.20 -4.93 2.89
CA THR A 57 -6.11 -6.00 3.90
C THR A 57 -6.58 -5.55 5.27
N ILE A 58 -7.00 -6.52 6.08
CA ILE A 58 -7.24 -6.30 7.51
C ILE A 58 -5.88 -6.25 8.20
N THR A 59 -5.40 -5.05 8.54
CA THR A 59 -4.08 -4.83 9.14
C THR A 59 -4.00 -5.23 10.61
N GLN A 60 -5.14 -5.39 11.26
CA GLN A 60 -5.27 -5.65 12.69
C GLN A 60 -5.88 -7.01 12.97
N VAL A 61 -5.31 -7.75 13.92
CA VAL A 61 -5.89 -8.99 14.48
C VAL A 61 -6.07 -8.88 15.98
N ASN A 62 -7.17 -9.45 16.48
CA ASN A 62 -7.52 -9.40 17.89
C ASN A 62 -7.20 -10.72 18.63
N PHE A 63 -7.04 -10.62 19.95
CA PHE A 63 -6.70 -11.76 20.80
C PHE A 63 -7.72 -11.93 21.94
N ALA A 64 -7.85 -13.16 22.41
CA ALA A 64 -8.57 -13.44 23.65
C ALA A 64 -7.85 -12.83 24.86
N PHE A 65 -8.56 -12.73 25.98
CA PHE A 65 -7.97 -12.24 27.22
C PHE A 65 -6.82 -13.15 27.65
N ASP A 66 -5.73 -12.53 28.06
CA ASP A 66 -4.52 -13.21 28.53
C ASP A 66 -4.00 -14.32 27.58
N SER A 67 -4.18 -14.11 26.29
CA SER A 67 -3.84 -15.11 25.26
C SER A 67 -3.05 -14.51 24.10
N THR A 68 -2.22 -15.35 23.51
CA THR A 68 -1.45 -15.11 22.29
C THR A 68 -1.91 -16.03 21.14
N ALA A 69 -2.95 -16.84 21.39
CA ALA A 69 -3.49 -17.76 20.39
C ALA A 69 -4.22 -16.99 19.30
N LEU A 70 -3.93 -17.33 18.04
CA LEU A 70 -4.65 -16.80 16.89
C LEU A 70 -5.92 -17.61 16.66
N ASP A 71 -7.06 -16.94 16.67
CA ASP A 71 -8.34 -17.55 16.32
C ASP A 71 -8.47 -17.78 14.80
N ALA A 72 -9.56 -18.38 14.35
CA ALA A 72 -9.77 -18.69 12.95
C ALA A 72 -9.82 -17.42 12.07
N GLY A 73 -10.50 -16.38 12.56
CA GLY A 73 -10.59 -15.09 11.87
C GLY A 73 -9.24 -14.40 11.74
N ALA A 74 -8.46 -14.36 12.84
CA ALA A 74 -7.10 -13.81 12.81
C ALA A 74 -6.19 -14.57 11.82
N ARG A 75 -6.29 -15.90 11.76
CA ARG A 75 -5.51 -16.70 10.81
C ARG A 75 -5.90 -16.40 9.36
N THR A 76 -7.17 -16.18 9.07
CA THR A 76 -7.64 -15.81 7.74
C THR A 76 -7.11 -14.44 7.34
N ALA A 77 -7.29 -13.42 8.18
CA ALA A 77 -6.74 -12.08 7.93
C ALA A 77 -5.21 -12.10 7.74
N LEU A 78 -4.49 -12.87 8.54
CA LEU A 78 -3.03 -12.99 8.40
C LEU A 78 -2.59 -13.75 7.13
N ARG A 79 -3.41 -14.68 6.60
CA ARG A 79 -3.12 -15.28 5.28
C ARG A 79 -3.28 -14.25 4.16
N GLU A 80 -4.30 -13.42 4.22
CA GLU A 80 -4.51 -12.31 3.26
C GLU A 80 -3.34 -11.33 3.32
N GLN A 81 -2.92 -10.91 4.51
CA GLN A 81 -1.73 -10.08 4.70
C GLN A 81 -0.48 -10.76 4.11
N ALA A 82 -0.25 -12.04 4.40
CA ALA A 82 0.91 -12.78 3.88
C ALA A 82 0.88 -12.85 2.35
N ASN A 83 -0.28 -13.11 1.75
CA ASN A 83 -0.44 -13.14 0.30
C ASN A 83 -0.15 -11.77 -0.31
N TRP A 84 -0.67 -10.71 0.28
CA TRP A 84 -0.40 -9.34 -0.16
C TRP A 84 1.11 -9.01 -0.06
N ILE A 85 1.71 -9.23 1.10
CA ILE A 85 3.14 -8.98 1.32
C ILE A 85 4.01 -9.75 0.31
N ARG A 86 3.64 -10.97 -0.06
CA ARG A 86 4.39 -11.78 -1.05
C ARG A 86 4.32 -11.21 -2.46
N GLN A 87 3.24 -10.53 -2.83
CA GLN A 87 3.10 -9.88 -4.14
C GLN A 87 4.04 -8.68 -4.30
N PHE A 88 4.47 -8.07 -3.19
CA PHE A 88 5.34 -6.91 -3.14
C PHE A 88 6.67 -7.28 -2.47
N PRO A 89 7.61 -7.93 -3.19
CA PRO A 89 8.85 -8.43 -2.60
C PRO A 89 9.77 -7.34 -2.04
N GLU A 90 9.60 -6.12 -2.48
CA GLU A 90 10.35 -4.92 -2.06
C GLU A 90 9.95 -4.38 -0.69
N VAL A 91 8.78 -4.73 -0.19
CA VAL A 91 8.19 -4.15 1.03
C VAL A 91 8.80 -4.74 2.30
N THR A 92 9.13 -3.89 3.25
CA THR A 92 9.41 -4.27 4.65
C THR A 92 8.19 -4.00 5.53
N PHE A 93 8.08 -4.71 6.63
CA PHE A 93 6.94 -4.59 7.53
C PHE A 93 7.36 -4.56 8.99
N ARG A 94 6.50 -3.96 9.82
CA ARG A 94 6.61 -3.91 11.28
C ARG A 94 5.37 -4.54 11.90
N VAL A 95 5.54 -5.09 13.09
CA VAL A 95 4.41 -5.64 13.84
C VAL A 95 4.42 -5.09 15.26
N PHE A 96 3.31 -4.47 15.65
CA PHE A 96 3.11 -3.90 16.98
C PHE A 96 2.07 -4.69 17.75
N GLY A 97 2.40 -5.09 18.97
CA GLY A 97 1.47 -5.78 19.85
C GLY A 97 0.94 -4.87 20.97
N HIS A 98 -0.34 -5.03 21.27
CA HIS A 98 -1.04 -4.29 22.29
C HIS A 98 -1.72 -5.21 23.30
N ALA A 99 -1.92 -4.70 24.51
CA ALA A 99 -2.68 -5.31 25.57
C ALA A 99 -3.83 -4.39 26.02
N ASP A 100 -4.81 -4.92 26.74
CA ASP A 100 -5.78 -4.16 27.47
C ASP A 100 -5.20 -3.70 28.84
N ALA A 101 -5.89 -2.79 29.51
CA ALA A 101 -5.40 -2.14 30.74
C ALA A 101 -5.17 -3.08 31.94
N PRO A 102 -5.93 -4.15 32.17
CA PRO A 102 -5.73 -5.00 33.34
C PRO A 102 -4.34 -5.64 33.36
N GLY A 103 -3.63 -5.49 34.48
CA GLY A 103 -2.31 -6.02 34.70
C GLY A 103 -1.26 -4.97 34.99
N SER A 104 0.03 -5.38 35.14
CA SER A 104 1.12 -4.42 35.26
C SER A 104 1.67 -4.05 33.89
N ASN A 105 2.18 -2.82 33.75
CA ASN A 105 2.80 -2.32 32.51
C ASN A 105 3.86 -3.29 31.96
N ALA A 106 4.69 -3.84 32.86
CA ALA A 106 5.74 -4.79 32.49
C ALA A 106 5.15 -6.10 31.94
N TYR A 107 4.04 -6.57 32.53
CA TYR A 107 3.32 -7.73 32.06
C TYR A 107 2.69 -7.46 30.68
N ASN A 108 1.95 -6.38 30.54
CA ASN A 108 1.25 -5.99 29.32
C ASN A 108 2.22 -5.75 28.15
N LYS A 109 3.40 -5.17 28.40
CA LYS A 109 4.48 -5.08 27.39
C LYS A 109 4.95 -6.45 26.94
N ARG A 110 5.18 -7.40 27.86
CA ARG A 110 5.58 -8.77 27.49
C ARG A 110 4.50 -9.49 26.71
N LEU A 111 3.24 -9.40 27.16
CA LEU A 111 2.10 -10.03 26.47
C LEU A 111 1.90 -9.46 25.06
N GLY A 112 1.97 -8.13 24.90
CA GLY A 112 1.91 -7.49 23.60
C GLY A 112 3.05 -7.96 22.68
N LEU A 113 4.27 -8.07 23.19
CA LEU A 113 5.41 -8.58 22.41
C LEU A 113 5.20 -10.05 21.97
N GLN A 114 4.66 -10.89 22.86
CA GLN A 114 4.35 -12.27 22.52
C GLN A 114 3.27 -12.37 21.44
N ARG A 115 2.23 -11.49 21.48
CA ARG A 115 1.21 -11.38 20.43
C ARG A 115 1.83 -10.97 19.09
N ALA A 116 2.67 -9.94 19.07
CA ALA A 116 3.40 -9.53 17.86
C ALA A 116 4.26 -10.65 17.29
N ARG A 117 4.98 -11.38 18.14
CA ARG A 117 5.78 -12.56 17.73
C ARG A 117 4.91 -13.68 17.17
N ALA A 118 3.73 -13.92 17.73
CA ALA A 118 2.77 -14.91 17.20
C ALA A 118 2.34 -14.57 15.78
N VAL A 119 2.05 -13.29 15.51
CA VAL A 119 1.73 -12.78 14.15
C VAL A 119 2.92 -12.98 13.21
N VAL A 120 4.10 -12.52 13.59
CA VAL A 120 5.32 -12.68 12.75
C VAL A 120 5.59 -14.15 12.42
N ASN A 121 5.50 -15.03 13.41
CA ASN A 121 5.72 -16.47 13.20
C ASN A 121 4.68 -17.07 12.25
N PHE A 122 3.46 -16.56 12.27
CA PHE A 122 2.40 -16.97 11.35
C PHE A 122 2.68 -16.48 9.93
N LEU A 123 3.03 -15.20 9.74
CA LEU A 123 3.38 -14.64 8.44
C LEU A 123 4.57 -15.38 7.81
N VAL A 124 5.62 -15.66 8.58
CA VAL A 124 6.79 -16.42 8.11
C VAL A 124 6.41 -17.82 7.67
N ARG A 125 5.57 -18.54 8.44
CA ARG A 125 5.06 -19.87 8.03
C ARG A 125 4.21 -19.82 6.76
N ASN A 126 3.64 -18.68 6.42
CA ASN A 126 2.88 -18.46 5.19
C ASN A 126 3.74 -17.85 4.06
N GLY A 127 5.07 -17.96 4.15
CA GLY A 127 6.00 -17.65 3.06
C GLY A 127 6.51 -16.21 3.02
N VAL A 128 6.26 -15.41 4.06
CA VAL A 128 6.89 -14.08 4.18
C VAL A 128 8.31 -14.25 4.70
N SER A 129 9.30 -13.71 4.00
CA SER A 129 10.70 -13.78 4.44
C SER A 129 10.92 -12.98 5.72
N ARG A 130 11.60 -13.58 6.69
CA ARG A 130 11.96 -12.93 7.94
C ARG A 130 12.90 -11.73 7.75
N SER A 131 13.71 -11.72 6.69
CA SER A 131 14.60 -10.61 6.35
C SER A 131 13.85 -9.31 6.02
N ARG A 132 12.56 -9.40 5.73
CA ARG A 132 11.67 -8.27 5.45
C ARG A 132 11.04 -7.68 6.71
N LEU A 133 11.21 -8.33 7.85
CA LEU A 133 10.75 -7.83 9.14
C LEU A 133 11.73 -6.76 9.64
N GLU A 134 11.26 -5.51 9.70
CA GLU A 134 12.05 -4.38 10.19
C GLU A 134 12.02 -4.28 11.71
N ALA A 135 10.83 -4.44 12.31
CA ALA A 135 10.68 -4.35 13.76
C ALA A 135 9.52 -5.21 14.28
N VAL A 136 9.73 -5.76 15.47
CA VAL A 136 8.68 -6.34 16.31
C VAL A 136 8.71 -5.64 17.65
N SER A 137 7.64 -4.95 18.00
CA SER A 137 7.58 -4.16 19.23
C SER A 137 6.28 -4.34 19.96
N SER A 138 6.25 -3.92 21.21
CA SER A 138 5.04 -3.89 22.03
C SER A 138 4.85 -2.51 22.62
N LEU A 139 3.64 -2.02 22.48
CA LEU A 139 3.16 -0.80 23.08
C LEU A 139 2.38 -1.07 24.39
N GLY A 140 2.21 -2.34 24.76
CA GLY A 140 1.45 -2.73 25.95
C GLY A 140 0.05 -2.11 25.93
N GLU A 141 -0.35 -1.50 27.04
CA GLU A 141 -1.61 -0.77 27.22
C GLU A 141 -1.53 0.72 26.90
N THR A 142 -0.37 1.25 26.49
CA THR A 142 -0.15 2.71 26.37
C THR A 142 -0.92 3.37 25.24
N GLN A 143 -1.37 2.60 24.24
CA GLN A 143 -2.13 3.12 23.10
C GLN A 143 -3.45 2.34 22.92
N PRO A 144 -4.43 2.54 23.82
CA PRO A 144 -5.71 1.89 23.71
C PRO A 144 -6.54 2.47 22.56
N LEU A 145 -7.29 1.65 21.83
CA LEU A 145 -8.35 2.10 20.92
C LEU A 145 -9.57 2.59 21.69
N VAL A 146 -9.86 1.93 22.80
CA VAL A 146 -10.92 2.30 23.71
C VAL A 146 -10.30 2.62 25.07
N PRO A 147 -10.38 3.87 25.53
CA PRO A 147 -9.82 4.28 26.82
C PRO A 147 -10.67 3.73 27.96
N THR A 148 -10.32 2.56 28.47
CA THR A 148 -10.98 1.90 29.61
C THR A 148 -9.96 1.18 30.47
N GLN A 149 -10.23 1.09 31.77
CA GLN A 149 -9.45 0.30 32.71
C GLN A 149 -9.89 -1.16 32.77
N GLU A 150 -10.99 -1.48 32.09
CA GLU A 150 -11.57 -2.82 32.07
C GLU A 150 -11.00 -3.67 30.91
N ARG A 151 -11.44 -4.93 30.87
CA ARG A 151 -11.12 -5.84 29.78
C ARG A 151 -11.78 -5.36 28.49
N GLU A 152 -11.01 -5.03 27.49
CA GLU A 152 -11.53 -4.57 26.19
C GLU A 152 -10.86 -5.36 25.04
N ARG A 153 -11.69 -6.07 24.26
CA ARG A 153 -11.20 -6.91 23.16
C ARG A 153 -10.49 -6.09 22.07
N ARG A 154 -10.98 -4.87 21.78
CA ARG A 154 -10.39 -4.00 20.75
C ARG A 154 -8.98 -3.54 21.11
N ASN A 155 -8.66 -3.44 22.40
CA ASN A 155 -7.32 -3.10 22.86
C ASN A 155 -6.35 -4.29 22.77
N ARG A 156 -6.84 -5.52 22.83
CA ARG A 156 -6.04 -6.75 22.70
C ARG A 156 -5.82 -7.08 21.23
N ARG A 157 -4.86 -6.42 20.61
CA ARG A 157 -4.61 -6.52 19.18
C ARG A 157 -3.13 -6.62 18.82
N ALA A 158 -2.84 -7.09 17.62
CA ALA A 158 -1.58 -6.83 16.95
C ALA A 158 -1.85 -6.15 15.62
N VAL A 159 -1.02 -5.18 15.26
CA VAL A 159 -1.12 -4.38 14.06
C VAL A 159 0.09 -4.65 13.19
N THR A 160 -0.14 -4.94 11.92
CA THR A 160 0.92 -5.08 10.90
C THR A 160 0.94 -3.82 10.06
N GLU A 161 2.10 -3.20 9.92
CA GLU A 161 2.31 -2.00 9.11
C GLU A 161 3.37 -2.27 8.06
N VAL A 162 3.13 -1.80 6.86
CA VAL A 162 4.16 -1.70 5.80
C VAL A 162 4.97 -0.45 6.08
N SER A 163 6.29 -0.58 6.19
CA SER A 163 7.14 0.49 6.74
C SER A 163 8.19 1.02 5.77
N GLY A 164 8.48 0.32 4.68
CA GLY A 164 9.53 0.78 3.77
C GLY A 164 9.91 -0.27 2.75
N PHE A 165 11.09 -0.08 2.18
CA PHE A 165 11.67 -0.99 1.20
C PHE A 165 12.85 -1.76 1.77
N VAL A 166 13.04 -2.97 1.28
CA VAL A 166 14.31 -3.66 1.43
C VAL A 166 15.39 -2.78 0.82
N LYS A 167 16.34 -2.34 1.62
CA LYS A 167 17.44 -1.49 1.16
C LYS A 167 18.20 -2.23 0.05
N SER A 168 17.94 -1.86 -1.21
CA SER A 168 18.73 -2.28 -2.36
C SER A 168 19.90 -1.31 -2.52
N HIS A 169 21.04 -1.83 -2.94
CA HIS A 169 22.21 -0.97 -3.21
C HIS A 169 21.88 -0.07 -4.39
N PRO A 170 22.07 1.27 -4.29
CA PRO A 170 21.62 2.22 -5.32
C PRO A 170 22.33 2.06 -6.68
N ALA A 171 23.34 1.20 -6.78
CA ALA A 171 24.13 1.00 -8.00
C ALA A 171 23.75 -0.25 -8.82
N VAL A 172 22.79 -1.05 -8.37
CA VAL A 172 22.35 -2.26 -9.09
C VAL A 172 20.91 -2.06 -9.47
N LEU A 173 20.63 -1.95 -10.76
CA LEU A 173 19.30 -2.15 -11.34
C LEU A 173 18.92 -3.62 -11.13
N ASP A 174 18.52 -3.93 -9.91
CA ASP A 174 17.99 -5.22 -9.54
C ASP A 174 16.64 -5.42 -10.27
N GLY A 175 16.41 -6.62 -10.80
CA GLY A 175 15.15 -6.96 -11.47
C GLY A 175 13.89 -6.65 -10.67
N LYS A 176 14.00 -6.48 -9.35
CA LYS A 176 12.96 -5.98 -8.47
C LYS A 176 12.53 -4.54 -8.78
N TYR A 177 13.48 -3.66 -9.11
CA TYR A 177 13.18 -2.29 -9.52
C TYR A 177 12.43 -2.26 -10.85
N ALA A 178 12.83 -3.10 -11.80
CA ALA A 178 12.12 -3.25 -13.07
C ALA A 178 10.68 -3.75 -12.86
N GLN A 179 10.46 -4.65 -11.90
CA GLN A 179 9.11 -5.14 -11.55
C GLN A 179 8.24 -4.04 -10.92
N ILE A 180 8.81 -3.16 -10.09
CA ILE A 180 8.10 -2.02 -9.50
C ILE A 180 7.66 -1.05 -10.60
N VAL A 181 8.61 -0.64 -11.43
CA VAL A 181 8.36 0.28 -12.55
C VAL A 181 7.34 -0.30 -13.54
N TYR A 182 7.46 -1.58 -13.87
CA TYR A 182 6.52 -2.26 -14.76
C TYR A 182 5.11 -2.32 -14.17
N ARG A 183 4.98 -2.60 -12.89
CA ARG A 183 3.67 -2.66 -12.20
C ARG A 183 2.99 -1.31 -12.19
N ASP A 184 3.70 -0.24 -11.81
CA ASP A 184 3.18 1.13 -11.85
C ASP A 184 2.83 1.57 -13.27
N TYR A 185 3.63 1.17 -14.25
CA TYR A 185 3.36 1.43 -15.66
C TYR A 185 2.07 0.76 -16.13
N VAL A 186 1.87 -0.53 -15.84
CA VAL A 186 0.66 -1.28 -16.20
C VAL A 186 -0.57 -0.68 -15.52
N GLU A 187 -0.47 -0.32 -14.24
CA GLU A 187 -1.59 0.30 -13.50
C GLU A 187 -1.94 1.69 -14.05
N SER A 188 -0.96 2.49 -14.43
CA SER A 188 -1.18 3.81 -15.05
C SER A 188 -1.69 3.73 -16.49
N ALA A 189 -1.38 2.64 -17.22
CA ALA A 189 -1.81 2.42 -18.58
C ALA A 189 -3.25 1.84 -18.68
N GLN A 190 -3.81 1.34 -17.58
CA GLN A 190 -5.21 0.93 -17.56
C GLN A 190 -6.09 2.17 -17.62
N ALA A 191 -6.79 2.35 -18.74
CA ALA A 191 -7.80 3.38 -18.86
C ALA A 191 -8.84 3.20 -17.74
N ARG A 192 -9.06 4.25 -16.96
CA ARG A 192 -10.20 4.29 -16.04
C ARG A 192 -11.44 4.39 -16.91
N THR A 193 -12.00 3.26 -17.32
CA THR A 193 -13.26 3.20 -18.03
C THR A 193 -14.38 3.59 -17.08
N GLY A 194 -14.59 4.89 -16.94
CA GLY A 194 -15.79 5.46 -16.35
C GLY A 194 -16.95 5.45 -17.35
N LEU A 195 -17.09 4.36 -18.11
CA LEU A 195 -18.29 4.11 -18.93
C LEU A 195 -19.39 3.54 -18.02
N THR A 196 -19.84 4.36 -17.09
CA THR A 196 -21.15 4.17 -16.48
C THR A 196 -22.19 4.77 -17.42
N GLY A 197 -22.93 3.90 -18.13
CA GLY A 197 -24.22 4.22 -18.71
C GLY A 197 -24.15 5.09 -19.97
N ILE A 198 -23.94 4.49 -21.14
CA ILE A 198 -24.57 5.01 -22.34
C ILE A 198 -26.02 4.52 -22.26
N GLU A 199 -26.89 5.30 -21.63
CA GLU A 199 -28.34 5.19 -21.87
C GLU A 199 -28.56 5.48 -23.35
N GLY A 200 -29.22 4.52 -24.00
CA GLY A 200 -29.46 4.57 -25.43
C GLY A 200 -30.17 5.86 -25.82
N SER A 201 -29.57 6.62 -26.74
CA SER A 201 -30.25 7.67 -27.43
C SER A 201 -31.36 7.05 -28.26
N ASP A 202 -32.61 7.34 -27.89
CA ASP A 202 -33.77 7.09 -28.70
C ASP A 202 -33.62 7.81 -30.05
N LEU A 203 -33.25 7.03 -31.07
CA LEU A 203 -33.43 7.46 -32.46
C LEU A 203 -34.93 7.38 -32.75
N ALA A 204 -35.65 8.44 -32.44
CA ALA A 204 -37.00 8.64 -32.92
C ALA A 204 -36.93 8.82 -34.43
N THR A 205 -37.31 7.79 -35.18
CA THR A 205 -37.69 7.87 -36.57
C THR A 205 -38.98 8.66 -36.65
N SER A 206 -38.90 9.87 -37.19
CA SER A 206 -40.08 10.61 -37.65
C SER A 206 -40.31 10.27 -39.14
N GLU A 207 -41.41 9.61 -39.45
CA GLU A 207 -42.04 9.66 -40.76
C GLU A 207 -42.68 11.00 -41.01
#